data_37f382ebdcb8b204014855e5800b6ec2
#
_entry.id   37f382ebdcb8b204014855e5800b6ec2
#
_cell.length_a   1.000
_cell.length_b   1.000
_cell.length_c   1.000
_cell.angle_alpha   90.00
_cell.angle_beta   90.00
_cell.angle_gamma   90.00
#
_symmetry.space_group_name_H-M   'P 1'
#
loop_
_entity.id
_entity.type
_entity.pdbx_description
1 polymer ?
#
loop_
_entity_poly.entity_id
_entity_poly.type
_entity_poly.pdbx_seq_one_letter_code
_entity_poly.pdbx_strand_id
1 'polypeptide(L)'
;MNIICNGTALEVDVAGSGEPLLIIHGFTGSALAMKPLSDRLPGRKIIPDLIGHGRSESPASRSAYHLDAVSQQLSSLLDYLDATPASIVGYSMGGRVALNFAVNHPEKVHSLALIGVSPGIENDSERLSRRDADNKLAASISDLGVKAFIESWVDMPMWESLRNKLTAAQWQESISERKTSHPLGLANSLRAGGTGSMNPLHGALRNLK
;
A
#
# COMPACT_ATOMS: atom_id res chain seq x y z
N MET A 1 2.85 -15.14 7.17
CA MET A 1 4.25 -15.46 7.62
C MET A 1 5.02 -14.16 7.75
N ASN A 2 5.94 -14.07 8.72
CA ASN A 2 6.76 -12.88 8.91
C ASN A 2 8.10 -13.03 8.18
N ILE A 3 8.45 -12.09 7.29
CA ILE A 3 9.66 -12.13 6.45
C ILE A 3 10.43 -10.82 6.61
N ILE A 4 11.73 -10.90 6.83
CA ILE A 4 12.60 -9.71 6.87
C ILE A 4 12.97 -9.29 5.45
N CYS A 5 12.44 -8.15 5.02
CA CYS A 5 12.59 -7.60 3.69
C CYS A 5 13.36 -6.27 3.76
N ASN A 6 14.60 -6.26 3.28
CA ASN A 6 15.47 -5.09 3.34
C ASN A 6 15.48 -4.41 4.73
N GLY A 7 15.63 -5.21 5.80
CA GLY A 7 15.70 -4.75 7.18
C GLY A 7 14.36 -4.42 7.86
N THR A 8 13.23 -4.67 7.19
CA THR A 8 11.86 -4.46 7.72
C THR A 8 11.11 -5.77 7.77
N ALA A 9 10.48 -6.08 8.90
CA ALA A 9 9.64 -7.27 9.04
C ALA A 9 8.26 -7.03 8.41
N LEU A 10 7.96 -7.75 7.33
CA LEU A 10 6.65 -7.73 6.69
C LEU A 10 5.86 -8.99 7.03
N GLU A 11 4.61 -8.82 7.39
CA GLU A 11 3.65 -9.93 7.44
C GLU A 11 3.11 -10.17 6.04
N VAL A 12 3.15 -11.43 5.59
CA VAL A 12 2.81 -11.79 4.21
C VAL A 12 1.87 -12.99 4.20
N ASP A 13 0.76 -12.86 3.51
CA ASP A 13 -0.11 -13.98 3.18
C ASP A 13 0.30 -14.57 1.83
N VAL A 14 0.56 -15.88 1.79
CA VAL A 14 0.88 -16.61 0.57
C VAL A 14 -0.14 -17.72 0.38
N ALA A 15 -0.80 -17.76 -0.78
CA ALA A 15 -1.84 -18.75 -1.08
C ALA A 15 -1.87 -19.13 -2.56
N GLY A 16 -2.28 -20.35 -2.84
CA GLY A 16 -2.37 -20.89 -4.21
C GLY A 16 -1.01 -21.35 -4.75
N SER A 17 -0.97 -21.63 -6.04
CA SER A 17 0.21 -22.12 -6.75
C SER A 17 0.21 -21.63 -8.19
N GLY A 18 1.34 -21.80 -8.91
CA GLY A 18 1.51 -21.34 -10.28
C GLY A 18 2.22 -19.98 -10.34
N GLU A 19 1.90 -19.18 -11.37
CA GLU A 19 2.58 -17.90 -11.63
C GLU A 19 2.45 -16.91 -10.46
N PRO A 20 3.53 -16.22 -10.08
CA PRO A 20 3.52 -15.27 -8.97
C PRO A 20 2.60 -14.08 -9.24
N LEU A 21 1.77 -13.74 -8.24
CA LEU A 21 0.87 -12.59 -8.26
C LEU A 21 1.03 -11.80 -6.96
N LEU A 22 1.70 -10.66 -7.04
CA LEU A 22 1.85 -9.71 -5.94
C LEU A 22 0.63 -8.79 -5.89
N ILE A 23 -0.07 -8.74 -4.75
CA ILE A 23 -1.26 -7.90 -4.56
C ILE A 23 -1.01 -6.90 -3.44
N ILE A 24 -1.10 -5.59 -3.74
CA ILE A 24 -0.70 -4.52 -2.83
C ILE A 24 -1.90 -3.67 -2.45
N HIS A 25 -2.19 -3.60 -1.14
CA HIS A 25 -3.33 -2.88 -0.58
C HIS A 25 -3.15 -1.36 -0.56
N GLY A 26 -4.26 -0.63 -0.37
CA GLY A 26 -4.28 0.83 -0.19
C GLY A 26 -4.01 1.27 1.26
N PHE A 27 -3.95 2.59 1.47
CA PHE A 27 -3.79 3.19 2.79
C PHE A 27 -4.87 2.72 3.77
N THR A 28 -4.50 2.45 4.99
CA THR A 28 -5.30 1.82 6.06
C THR A 28 -5.75 0.38 5.79
N GLY A 29 -5.38 -0.21 4.66
CA GLY A 29 -5.69 -1.61 4.36
C GLY A 29 -4.63 -2.58 4.88
N SER A 30 -4.83 -3.86 4.56
CA SER A 30 -3.95 -4.98 4.86
C SER A 30 -4.11 -6.06 3.79
N ALA A 31 -3.40 -7.18 3.93
CA ALA A 31 -3.60 -8.38 3.11
C ALA A 31 -5.05 -8.87 3.18
N LEU A 32 -5.68 -8.79 4.35
CA LEU A 32 -7.08 -9.23 4.54
C LEU A 32 -8.05 -8.37 3.71
N ALA A 33 -7.83 -7.06 3.59
CA ALA A 33 -8.65 -6.18 2.75
C ALA A 33 -8.61 -6.56 1.27
N MET A 34 -7.53 -7.21 0.81
CA MET A 34 -7.37 -7.63 -0.59
C MET A 34 -7.95 -9.04 -0.85
N LYS A 35 -8.37 -9.74 0.20
CA LYS A 35 -8.88 -11.12 0.07
C LYS A 35 -10.03 -11.27 -0.92
N PRO A 36 -11.07 -10.41 -0.94
CA PRO A 36 -12.17 -10.54 -1.91
C PRO A 36 -11.72 -10.42 -3.37
N LEU A 37 -10.63 -9.68 -3.64
CA LEU A 37 -10.01 -9.61 -4.95
C LEU A 37 -9.15 -10.84 -5.22
N SER A 38 -8.28 -11.20 -4.29
CA SER A 38 -7.32 -12.30 -4.44
C SER A 38 -8.01 -13.64 -4.65
N ASP A 39 -9.15 -13.90 -3.98
CA ASP A 39 -9.92 -15.15 -4.12
C ASP A 39 -10.48 -15.34 -5.55
N ARG A 40 -10.58 -14.28 -6.34
CA ARG A 40 -11.07 -14.30 -7.73
C ARG A 40 -9.95 -14.39 -8.77
N LEU A 41 -8.71 -14.30 -8.36
CA LEU A 41 -7.56 -14.30 -9.26
C LEU A 41 -6.82 -15.65 -9.19
N PRO A 42 -6.33 -16.16 -10.32
CA PRO A 42 -5.49 -17.36 -10.35
C PRO A 42 -4.07 -17.07 -9.88
N GLY A 43 -3.24 -18.11 -9.74
CA GLY A 43 -1.82 -17.99 -9.46
C GLY A 43 -1.45 -18.11 -7.98
N ARG A 44 -0.14 -18.02 -7.71
CA ARG A 44 0.44 -17.97 -6.37
C ARG A 44 0.36 -16.54 -5.86
N LYS A 45 -0.64 -16.25 -5.03
CA LYS A 45 -0.87 -14.92 -4.45
C LYS A 45 0.12 -14.64 -3.35
N ILE A 46 0.76 -13.47 -3.40
CA ILE A 46 1.68 -12.93 -2.41
C ILE A 46 1.10 -11.58 -1.99
N ILE A 47 0.62 -11.49 -0.75
CA ILE A 47 -0.13 -10.32 -0.28
C ILE A 47 0.51 -9.82 1.01
N PRO A 48 1.46 -8.87 0.93
CA PRO A 48 2.08 -8.29 2.13
C PRO A 48 1.14 -7.28 2.80
N ASP A 49 1.15 -7.24 4.12
CA ASP A 49 0.87 -6.01 4.83
C ASP A 49 2.07 -5.08 4.56
N LEU A 50 1.86 -3.92 3.97
CA LEU A 50 2.94 -2.97 3.75
C LEU A 50 3.49 -2.45 5.09
N ILE A 51 4.75 -2.00 5.09
CA ILE A 51 5.35 -1.33 6.24
C ILE A 51 4.38 -0.34 6.88
N GLY A 52 4.22 -0.39 8.19
CA GLY A 52 3.32 0.50 8.94
C GLY A 52 1.83 0.13 8.90
N HIS A 53 1.45 -0.95 8.22
CA HIS A 53 0.07 -1.41 8.07
C HIS A 53 -0.10 -2.82 8.65
N GLY A 54 -1.33 -3.13 9.03
CA GLY A 54 -1.72 -4.45 9.50
C GLY A 54 -0.79 -4.95 10.62
N ARG A 55 -0.16 -6.11 10.39
CA ARG A 55 0.76 -6.78 11.32
C ARG A 55 2.24 -6.59 10.97
N SER A 56 2.55 -5.84 9.92
CA SER A 56 3.92 -5.50 9.55
C SER A 56 4.55 -4.50 10.52
N GLU A 57 5.86 -4.48 10.54
CA GLU A 57 6.65 -3.60 11.38
C GLU A 57 6.33 -2.11 11.12
N SER A 58 6.40 -1.31 12.19
CA SER A 58 6.18 0.13 12.16
C SER A 58 7.40 0.88 12.72
N PRO A 59 8.55 0.86 12.01
CA PRO A 59 9.77 1.49 12.50
C PRO A 59 9.62 3.00 12.63
N ALA A 60 10.39 3.59 13.55
CA ALA A 60 10.36 5.04 13.80
C ALA A 60 10.99 5.84 12.65
N SER A 61 11.94 5.25 11.93
CA SER A 61 12.61 5.90 10.81
C SER A 61 11.65 6.12 9.63
N ARG A 62 11.40 7.39 9.29
CA ARG A 62 10.55 7.77 8.15
C ARG A 62 11.13 7.34 6.80
N SER A 63 12.46 7.23 6.69
CA SER A 63 13.11 6.85 5.44
C SER A 63 12.68 5.47 4.95
N ALA A 64 12.33 4.54 5.86
CA ALA A 64 11.85 3.21 5.51
C ALA A 64 10.49 3.20 4.77
N TYR A 65 9.73 4.31 4.84
CA TYR A 65 8.41 4.45 4.21
C TYR A 65 8.43 5.21 2.87
N HIS A 66 9.59 5.71 2.42
CA HIS A 66 9.71 6.27 1.06
C HIS A 66 9.41 5.19 0.02
N LEU A 67 8.76 5.57 -1.07
CA LEU A 67 8.34 4.60 -2.09
C LEU A 67 9.50 3.74 -2.62
N ASP A 68 10.69 4.33 -2.76
CA ASP A 68 11.88 3.60 -3.18
C ASP A 68 12.31 2.55 -2.13
N ALA A 69 12.23 2.90 -0.83
CA ALA A 69 12.53 1.95 0.23
C ALA A 69 11.49 0.81 0.28
N VAL A 70 10.20 1.14 0.10
CA VAL A 70 9.13 0.14 0.00
C VAL A 70 9.33 -0.74 -1.24
N SER A 71 9.75 -0.18 -2.37
CA SER A 71 10.09 -0.95 -3.57
C SER A 71 11.22 -1.94 -3.29
N GLN A 72 12.26 -1.55 -2.56
CA GLN A 72 13.36 -2.44 -2.16
C GLN A 72 12.88 -3.55 -1.20
N GLN A 73 11.96 -3.24 -0.29
CA GLN A 73 11.33 -4.25 0.58
C GLN A 73 10.57 -5.29 -0.24
N LEU A 74 9.77 -4.85 -1.22
CA LEU A 74 9.03 -5.76 -2.12
C LEU A 74 9.96 -6.56 -3.04
N SER A 75 11.04 -5.95 -3.52
CA SER A 75 12.08 -6.65 -4.29
C SER A 75 12.70 -7.79 -3.47
N SER A 76 13.09 -7.49 -2.22
CA SER A 76 13.61 -8.48 -1.28
C SER A 76 12.60 -9.59 -0.96
N LEU A 77 11.32 -9.23 -0.83
CA LEU A 77 10.22 -10.19 -0.61
C LEU A 77 10.09 -11.17 -1.78
N LEU A 78 10.06 -10.66 -3.01
CA LEU A 78 9.92 -11.50 -4.20
C LEU A 78 11.14 -12.41 -4.39
N ASP A 79 12.35 -11.91 -4.12
CA ASP A 79 13.57 -12.71 -4.15
C ASP A 79 13.54 -13.85 -3.08
N TYR A 80 13.14 -13.52 -1.84
CA TYR A 80 13.02 -14.50 -0.77
C TYR A 80 12.04 -15.63 -1.10
N LEU A 81 10.96 -15.30 -1.81
CA LEU A 81 9.92 -16.27 -2.18
C LEU A 81 10.18 -16.98 -3.52
N ASP A 82 11.31 -16.69 -4.20
CA ASP A 82 11.57 -17.14 -5.56
C ASP A 82 10.36 -16.89 -6.49
N ALA A 83 9.94 -15.62 -6.55
CA ALA A 83 8.69 -15.19 -7.18
C ALA A 83 8.89 -14.08 -8.21
N THR A 84 9.95 -14.18 -9.01
CA THR A 84 10.25 -13.21 -10.08
C THR A 84 10.34 -13.89 -11.46
N PRO A 85 9.86 -13.23 -12.54
CA PRO A 85 9.03 -12.02 -12.53
C PRO A 85 7.60 -12.29 -12.03
N ALA A 86 6.98 -11.28 -11.40
CA ALA A 86 5.62 -11.38 -10.88
C ALA A 86 4.62 -10.50 -11.66
N SER A 87 3.38 -10.95 -11.78
CA SER A 87 2.27 -10.06 -12.08
C SER A 87 1.95 -9.25 -10.83
N ILE A 88 1.66 -7.95 -10.98
CA ILE A 88 1.44 -7.05 -9.85
C ILE A 88 0.09 -6.37 -9.96
N VAL A 89 -0.69 -6.42 -8.89
CA VAL A 89 -1.94 -5.64 -8.76
C VAL A 89 -1.79 -4.68 -7.58
N GLY A 90 -1.95 -3.37 -7.85
CA GLY A 90 -1.85 -2.34 -6.82
C GLY A 90 -3.11 -1.48 -6.73
N TYR A 91 -3.63 -1.30 -5.51
CA TYR A 91 -4.79 -0.45 -5.26
C TYR A 91 -4.40 0.83 -4.54
N SER A 92 -4.81 2.01 -5.08
CA SER A 92 -4.61 3.33 -4.46
C SER A 92 -3.15 3.57 -4.06
N MET A 93 -2.82 3.69 -2.76
CA MET A 93 -1.43 3.79 -2.27
C MET A 93 -0.59 2.61 -2.77
N GLY A 94 -1.09 1.38 -2.66
CA GLY A 94 -0.42 0.17 -3.15
C GLY A 94 -0.17 0.21 -4.66
N GLY A 95 -1.03 0.88 -5.42
CA GLY A 95 -0.81 1.10 -6.84
C GLY A 95 0.32 2.09 -7.13
N ARG A 96 0.52 3.12 -6.30
CA ARG A 96 1.69 4.02 -6.41
C ARG A 96 2.99 3.29 -6.06
N VAL A 97 2.93 2.41 -5.05
CA VAL A 97 4.05 1.50 -4.71
C VAL A 97 4.34 0.57 -5.88
N ALA A 98 3.31 -0.06 -6.47
CA ALA A 98 3.45 -0.96 -7.61
C ALA A 98 4.05 -0.26 -8.84
N LEU A 99 3.59 0.97 -9.12
CA LEU A 99 4.12 1.77 -10.22
C LEU A 99 5.59 2.16 -9.99
N ASN A 100 5.93 2.61 -8.78
CA ASN A 100 7.30 2.91 -8.41
C ASN A 100 8.20 1.66 -8.46
N PHE A 101 7.68 0.51 -8.05
CA PHE A 101 8.36 -0.77 -8.15
C PHE A 101 8.65 -1.13 -9.61
N ALA A 102 7.65 -1.01 -10.51
CA ALA A 102 7.83 -1.33 -11.93
C ALA A 102 8.85 -0.40 -12.63
N VAL A 103 8.96 0.86 -12.19
CA VAL A 103 9.98 1.79 -12.70
C VAL A 103 11.38 1.40 -12.23
N ASN A 104 11.51 0.99 -10.96
CA ASN A 104 12.82 0.70 -10.35
C ASN A 104 13.31 -0.74 -10.59
N HIS A 105 12.40 -1.69 -10.83
CA HIS A 105 12.68 -3.12 -11.00
C HIS A 105 11.89 -3.72 -12.18
N PRO A 106 12.02 -3.16 -13.41
CA PRO A 106 11.23 -3.60 -14.57
C PRO A 106 11.46 -5.08 -14.89
N GLU A 107 12.65 -5.61 -14.61
CA GLU A 107 13.00 -7.02 -14.83
C GLU A 107 12.26 -8.00 -13.91
N LYS A 108 11.69 -7.52 -12.80
CA LYS A 108 10.90 -8.32 -11.84
C LYS A 108 9.40 -8.26 -12.10
N VAL A 109 8.96 -7.52 -13.12
CA VAL A 109 7.54 -7.31 -13.43
C VAL A 109 7.17 -8.06 -14.69
N HIS A 110 6.23 -9.01 -14.58
CA HIS A 110 5.63 -9.67 -15.73
C HIS A 110 4.49 -8.84 -16.31
N SER A 111 3.63 -8.31 -15.45
CA SER A 111 2.50 -7.44 -15.83
C SER A 111 2.09 -6.55 -14.67
N LEU A 112 1.44 -5.42 -14.96
CA LEU A 112 1.06 -4.42 -13.97
C LEU A 112 -0.40 -4.00 -14.14
N ALA A 113 -1.22 -4.20 -13.12
CA ALA A 113 -2.59 -3.71 -13.04
C ALA A 113 -2.74 -2.68 -11.91
N LEU A 114 -3.18 -1.47 -12.25
CA LEU A 114 -3.29 -0.34 -11.34
C LEU A 114 -4.74 0.09 -11.17
N ILE A 115 -5.20 0.18 -9.93
CA ILE A 115 -6.58 0.51 -9.58
C ILE A 115 -6.61 1.81 -8.75
N GLY A 116 -7.20 2.88 -9.30
CA GLY A 116 -7.34 4.15 -8.61
C GLY A 116 -6.01 4.85 -8.31
N VAL A 117 -5.12 4.93 -9.29
CA VAL A 117 -3.73 5.39 -9.14
C VAL A 117 -3.46 6.61 -10.01
N SER A 118 -2.65 7.52 -9.49
CA SER A 118 -1.99 8.56 -10.29
C SER A 118 -0.46 8.37 -10.23
N PRO A 119 0.27 8.78 -11.27
CA PRO A 119 1.73 8.71 -11.28
C PRO A 119 2.41 9.82 -10.45
N GLY A 120 1.67 10.49 -9.59
CA GLY A 120 2.14 11.60 -8.76
C GLY A 120 1.59 12.95 -9.20
N ILE A 121 2.13 14.03 -8.65
CA ILE A 121 1.73 15.42 -8.92
C ILE A 121 2.94 16.14 -9.52
N GLU A 122 2.85 16.56 -10.79
CA GLU A 122 3.94 17.25 -11.49
C GLU A 122 4.10 18.70 -11.02
N ASN A 123 2.97 19.39 -10.82
CA ASN A 123 3.01 20.77 -10.35
C ASN A 123 3.55 20.88 -8.93
N ASP A 124 4.62 21.65 -8.73
CA ASP A 124 5.31 21.75 -7.46
C ASP A 124 4.44 22.37 -6.36
N SER A 125 3.63 23.39 -6.68
CA SER A 125 2.77 24.03 -5.68
C SER A 125 1.63 23.12 -5.23
N GLU A 126 1.04 22.36 -6.15
CA GLU A 126 0.02 21.35 -5.82
C GLU A 126 0.62 20.19 -5.02
N ARG A 127 1.83 19.76 -5.36
CA ARG A 127 2.55 18.71 -4.63
C ARG A 127 2.88 19.16 -3.19
N LEU A 128 3.32 20.41 -2.99
CA LEU A 128 3.53 20.97 -1.66
C LEU A 128 2.23 21.05 -0.87
N SER A 129 1.15 21.56 -1.46
CA SER A 129 -0.17 21.61 -0.83
C SER A 129 -0.66 20.23 -0.42
N ARG A 130 -0.46 19.23 -1.29
CA ARG A 130 -0.80 17.85 -0.97
C ARG A 130 0.06 17.28 0.17
N ARG A 131 1.35 17.58 0.21
CA ARG A 131 2.25 17.18 1.31
C ARG A 131 1.80 17.77 2.64
N ASP A 132 1.38 19.03 2.65
CA ASP A 132 0.86 19.68 3.84
C ASP A 132 -0.45 19.01 4.32
N ALA A 133 -1.34 18.65 3.39
CA ALA A 133 -2.55 17.91 3.71
C ALA A 133 -2.24 16.50 4.27
N ASP A 134 -1.31 15.78 3.66
CA ASP A 134 -0.85 14.47 4.14
C ASP A 134 -0.22 14.58 5.55
N ASN A 135 0.56 15.64 5.81
CA ASN A 135 1.15 15.91 7.13
C ASN A 135 0.10 16.23 8.21
N LYS A 136 -0.94 17.00 7.88
CA LYS A 136 -2.06 17.30 8.78
C LYS A 136 -2.82 16.02 9.13
N LEU A 137 -3.07 15.18 8.12
CA LEU A 137 -3.72 13.89 8.33
C LEU A 137 -2.86 12.96 9.20
N ALA A 138 -1.55 12.93 8.97
CA ALA A 138 -0.61 12.17 9.80
C ALA A 138 -0.53 12.68 11.24
N ALA A 139 -0.66 13.98 11.46
CA ALA A 139 -0.73 14.58 12.81
C ALA A 139 -2.00 14.11 13.52
N SER A 140 -3.17 14.15 12.85
CA SER A 140 -4.42 13.68 13.45
C SER A 140 -4.36 12.21 13.87
N ILE A 141 -3.68 11.34 13.12
CA ILE A 141 -3.45 9.95 13.53
C ILE A 141 -2.60 9.88 14.81
N SER A 142 -1.56 10.70 14.88
CA SER A 142 -0.67 10.73 16.05
C SER A 142 -1.37 11.25 17.31
N ASP A 143 -2.25 12.23 17.16
CA ASP A 143 -2.93 12.92 18.26
C ASP A 143 -4.17 12.14 18.76
N LEU A 144 -4.98 11.62 17.84
CA LEU A 144 -6.25 10.94 18.14
C LEU A 144 -6.09 9.42 18.33
N GLY A 145 -5.01 8.85 17.82
CA GLY A 145 -4.83 7.41 17.71
C GLY A 145 -5.61 6.79 16.55
N VAL A 146 -5.24 5.56 16.18
CA VAL A 146 -5.80 4.86 15.00
C VAL A 146 -7.32 4.69 15.09
N LYS A 147 -7.85 4.34 16.26
CA LYS A 147 -9.30 4.03 16.39
C LYS A 147 -10.17 5.22 16.02
N ALA A 148 -9.93 6.37 16.64
CA ALA A 148 -10.70 7.60 16.38
C ALA A 148 -10.44 8.13 14.95
N PHE A 149 -9.18 8.03 14.48
CA PHE A 149 -8.85 8.38 13.11
C PHE A 149 -9.65 7.54 12.10
N ILE A 150 -9.68 6.21 12.24
CA ILE A 150 -10.40 5.33 11.30
C ILE A 150 -11.90 5.61 11.30
N GLU A 151 -12.51 5.92 12.46
CA GLU A 151 -13.93 6.30 12.53
C GLU A 151 -14.21 7.52 11.64
N SER A 152 -13.41 8.57 11.74
CA SER A 152 -13.54 9.75 10.87
C SER A 152 -13.17 9.46 9.41
N TRP A 153 -12.18 8.60 9.18
CA TRP A 153 -11.69 8.24 7.86
C TRP A 153 -12.74 7.50 7.03
N VAL A 154 -13.47 6.56 7.63
CA VAL A 154 -14.48 5.76 6.93
C VAL A 154 -15.81 6.52 6.71
N ASP A 155 -15.98 7.67 7.37
CA ASP A 155 -17.12 8.57 7.13
C ASP A 155 -16.92 9.51 5.93
N MET A 156 -15.71 9.52 5.34
CA MET A 156 -15.45 10.32 4.13
C MET A 156 -16.27 9.83 2.93
N PRO A 157 -16.73 10.74 2.03
CA PRO A 157 -17.56 10.39 0.87
C PRO A 157 -16.96 9.32 -0.06
N MET A 158 -15.64 9.21 -0.10
CA MET A 158 -14.96 8.20 -0.92
C MET A 158 -15.32 6.76 -0.55
N TRP A 159 -15.83 6.50 0.66
CA TRP A 159 -16.21 5.18 1.15
C TRP A 159 -17.69 4.83 0.91
N GLU A 160 -18.52 5.80 0.49
CA GLU A 160 -19.95 5.61 0.30
C GLU A 160 -20.28 4.45 -0.65
N SER A 161 -19.60 4.38 -1.79
CA SER A 161 -19.81 3.30 -2.77
C SER A 161 -19.50 1.92 -2.19
N LEU A 162 -18.45 1.79 -1.37
CA LEU A 162 -18.12 0.53 -0.71
C LEU A 162 -19.12 0.19 0.38
N ARG A 163 -19.47 1.17 1.23
CA ARG A 163 -20.45 1.02 2.30
C ARG A 163 -21.79 0.51 1.78
N ASN A 164 -22.25 1.03 0.63
CA ASN A 164 -23.52 0.64 0.02
C ASN A 164 -23.49 -0.77 -0.62
N LYS A 165 -22.31 -1.34 -0.85
CA LYS A 165 -22.14 -2.68 -1.44
C LYS A 165 -21.95 -3.78 -0.39
N LEU A 166 -21.58 -3.42 0.83
CA LEU A 166 -21.32 -4.36 1.92
C LEU A 166 -22.55 -4.49 2.83
N THR A 167 -22.72 -5.67 3.42
CA THR A 167 -23.64 -5.82 4.55
C THR A 167 -23.09 -5.07 5.76
N ALA A 168 -23.96 -4.76 6.74
CA ALA A 168 -23.53 -4.07 7.96
C ALA A 168 -22.41 -4.83 8.69
N ALA A 169 -22.47 -6.17 8.73
CA ALA A 169 -21.43 -7.00 9.35
C ALA A 169 -20.09 -6.88 8.61
N GLN A 170 -20.09 -7.00 7.28
CA GLN A 170 -18.89 -6.85 6.46
C GLN A 170 -18.28 -5.44 6.57
N TRP A 171 -19.13 -4.41 6.67
CA TRP A 171 -18.67 -3.04 6.89
C TRP A 171 -17.97 -2.89 8.24
N GLN A 172 -18.56 -3.41 9.32
CA GLN A 172 -17.96 -3.37 10.65
C GLN A 172 -16.65 -4.18 10.72
N GLU A 173 -16.58 -5.33 10.06
CA GLU A 173 -15.36 -6.11 9.94
C GLU A 173 -14.25 -5.32 9.23
N SER A 174 -14.57 -4.65 8.11
CA SER A 174 -13.63 -3.78 7.39
C SER A 174 -13.12 -2.62 8.24
N ILE A 175 -13.98 -2.02 9.09
CA ILE A 175 -13.56 -0.97 10.03
C ILE A 175 -12.64 -1.55 11.11
N SER A 176 -13.00 -2.70 11.68
CA SER A 176 -12.23 -3.35 12.75
C SER A 176 -10.83 -3.73 12.27
N GLU A 177 -10.72 -4.24 11.06
CA GLU A 177 -9.45 -4.56 10.42
C GLU A 177 -8.54 -3.33 10.29
N ARG A 178 -9.06 -2.21 9.77
CA ARG A 178 -8.30 -0.96 9.63
C ARG A 178 -7.75 -0.43 10.95
N LYS A 179 -8.42 -0.72 12.07
CA LYS A 179 -8.02 -0.32 13.41
C LYS A 179 -6.84 -1.13 13.98
N THR A 180 -6.38 -2.18 13.29
CA THR A 180 -5.26 -3.03 13.75
C THR A 180 -3.88 -2.41 13.52
N SER A 181 -3.76 -1.46 12.60
CA SER A 181 -2.48 -0.81 12.27
C SER A 181 -1.94 0.03 13.42
N HIS A 182 -0.62 0.20 13.46
CA HIS A 182 0.05 1.03 14.46
C HIS A 182 -0.02 2.53 14.06
N PRO A 183 -0.35 3.47 14.99
CA PRO A 183 -0.51 4.89 14.66
C PRO A 183 0.75 5.51 14.04
N LEU A 184 1.93 5.19 14.59
CA LEU A 184 3.21 5.66 14.05
C LEU A 184 3.41 5.19 12.60
N GLY A 185 3.08 3.93 12.31
CA GLY A 185 3.21 3.34 10.98
C GLY A 185 2.35 4.05 9.95
N LEU A 186 1.05 4.22 10.24
CA LEU A 186 0.14 4.94 9.34
C LEU A 186 0.56 6.40 9.15
N ALA A 187 0.96 7.10 10.21
CA ALA A 187 1.41 8.48 10.12
C ALA A 187 2.69 8.62 9.28
N ASN A 188 3.67 7.74 9.45
CA ASN A 188 4.89 7.76 8.66
C ASN A 188 4.64 7.38 7.19
N SER A 189 3.71 6.45 6.93
CA SER A 189 3.30 6.10 5.57
C SER A 189 2.73 7.31 4.81
N LEU A 190 1.95 8.19 5.46
CA LEU A 190 1.49 9.44 4.87
C LEU A 190 2.62 10.44 4.65
N ARG A 191 3.47 10.64 5.68
CA ARG A 191 4.55 11.65 5.64
C ARG A 191 5.61 11.35 4.58
N ALA A 192 5.95 10.07 4.40
CA ALA A 192 7.05 9.67 3.52
C ALA A 192 6.57 8.99 2.22
N GLY A 193 5.46 8.25 2.23
CA GLY A 193 4.88 7.55 1.09
C GLY A 193 3.62 8.22 0.52
N GLY A 194 3.20 9.37 1.05
CA GLY A 194 2.05 10.13 0.56
C GLY A 194 2.27 10.67 -0.86
N THR A 195 1.17 10.98 -1.58
CA THR A 195 1.26 11.48 -2.97
C THR A 195 2.05 12.78 -3.07
N GLY A 196 1.99 13.62 -2.02
CA GLY A 196 2.77 14.85 -1.97
C GLY A 196 4.27 14.66 -1.71
N SER A 197 4.68 13.48 -1.28
CA SER A 197 6.08 13.14 -0.96
C SER A 197 6.74 12.29 -2.05
N MET A 198 5.96 11.71 -2.98
CA MET A 198 6.52 10.92 -4.08
C MET A 198 7.05 11.80 -5.21
N ASN A 199 8.09 11.32 -5.87
CA ASN A 199 8.52 11.91 -7.14
C ASN A 199 7.50 11.58 -8.24
N PRO A 200 7.14 12.56 -9.10
CA PRO A 200 6.27 12.29 -10.25
C PRO A 200 6.90 11.28 -11.21
N LEU A 201 6.14 10.28 -11.64
CA LEU A 201 6.62 9.18 -12.50
C LEU A 201 6.15 9.32 -13.96
N HIS A 202 5.52 10.44 -14.36
CA HIS A 202 4.98 10.64 -15.70
C HIS A 202 6.03 10.43 -16.80
N GLY A 203 7.23 10.94 -16.59
CA GLY A 203 8.34 10.75 -17.55
C GLY A 203 8.78 9.29 -17.66
N ALA A 204 8.76 8.55 -16.56
CA ALA A 204 9.18 7.16 -16.52
C ALA A 204 8.16 6.21 -17.16
N LEU A 205 6.86 6.56 -17.16
CA LEU A 205 5.81 5.73 -17.77
C LEU A 205 6.05 5.43 -19.25
N ARG A 206 6.68 6.34 -19.98
CA ARG A 206 6.99 6.16 -21.41
C ARG A 206 7.98 5.04 -21.67
N ASN A 207 8.75 4.65 -20.68
CA ASN A 207 9.79 3.64 -20.76
C ASN A 207 9.34 2.28 -20.18
N LEU A 208 8.17 2.20 -19.58
CA LEU A 208 7.57 0.92 -19.18
C LEU A 208 7.09 0.18 -20.44
N LYS A 209 7.59 -1.04 -20.61
CA LYS A 209 7.26 -1.94 -21.74
C LYS A 209 6.23 -2.96 -21.31
#